data_47fc51efeb21b076781759c380d2a078
#
_entry.id   47fc51efeb21b076781759c380d2a078
#
_cell.length_a   1.000
_cell.length_b   1.000
_cell.length_c   1.000
_cell.angle_alpha   90.00
_cell.angle_beta   90.00
_cell.angle_gamma   90.00
#
_symmetry.space_group_name_H-M   'P 1'
#
loop_
_entity.id
_entity.type
_entity.pdbx_description
1 polymer ?
#
loop_
_entity_poly.entity_id
_entity_poly.type
_entity_poly.pdbx_seq_one_letter_code
_entity_poly.pdbx_strand_id
1 'polypeptide(L)'
;MIYGASSAVGSYALQLAVKSNIHPIITVAGRASSHVEKFIDRSKGDTIIDYRNGDEAVVKGLKEALNGAKLMHAFDAVSEKGSVENIAQVLDSQGAVTFVLPGKEYKGFPESVNLTCTNVGDVHNSLKDFGYVHSRSLTRGLEEGWFKAQPQEVVPGGLEGVAKGLSNLKDGTVSAVKYIFKVEDTPGAGQ
;
A
#
# COMPACT_ATOMS: atom_id res chain seq x y z
N MET A 1 -1.98 -10.14 -5.21
CA MET A 1 -2.91 -9.04 -4.86
C MET A 1 -2.23 -7.98 -3.99
N ILE A 2 -2.81 -6.77 -3.90
CA ILE A 2 -2.32 -5.70 -3.01
C ILE A 2 -3.51 -5.16 -2.21
N TYR A 3 -3.52 -5.37 -0.88
CA TYR A 3 -4.53 -4.81 0.01
C TYR A 3 -4.08 -3.42 0.49
N GLY A 4 -4.99 -2.42 0.46
CA GLY A 4 -4.65 -1.04 0.79
C GLY A 4 -3.88 -0.31 -0.31
N ALA A 5 -4.16 -0.61 -1.57
CA ALA A 5 -3.43 -0.11 -2.74
C ALA A 5 -3.43 1.43 -2.89
N SER A 6 -4.31 2.15 -2.23
CA SER A 6 -4.34 3.62 -2.22
C SER A 6 -3.49 4.26 -1.11
N SER A 7 -2.99 3.48 -0.14
CA SER A 7 -2.00 3.97 0.82
C SER A 7 -0.67 4.28 0.14
N ALA A 8 0.20 5.06 0.78
CA ALA A 8 1.52 5.34 0.21
C ALA A 8 2.31 4.05 -0.06
N VAL A 9 2.34 3.13 0.91
CA VAL A 9 3.04 1.84 0.77
C VAL A 9 2.42 0.98 -0.32
N GLY A 10 1.08 0.84 -0.32
CA GLY A 10 0.37 0.03 -1.33
C GLY A 10 0.47 0.60 -2.74
N SER A 11 0.41 1.93 -2.88
CA SER A 11 0.56 2.60 -4.18
C SER A 11 1.96 2.42 -4.77
N TYR A 12 3.00 2.45 -3.94
CA TYR A 12 4.36 2.19 -4.40
C TYR A 12 4.57 0.72 -4.77
N ALA A 13 4.03 -0.21 -3.98
CA ALA A 13 4.05 -1.62 -4.31
C ALA A 13 3.32 -1.90 -5.65
N LEU A 14 2.18 -1.24 -5.88
CA LEU A 14 1.43 -1.34 -7.13
C LEU A 14 2.26 -0.86 -8.33
N GLN A 15 2.90 0.30 -8.23
CA GLN A 15 3.73 0.83 -9.31
C GLN A 15 4.92 -0.08 -9.64
N LEU A 16 5.54 -0.68 -8.62
CA LEU A 16 6.62 -1.65 -8.80
C LEU A 16 6.13 -2.94 -9.46
N ALA A 17 4.96 -3.45 -9.05
CA ALA A 17 4.34 -4.63 -9.66
C ALA A 17 4.02 -4.40 -11.15
N VAL A 18 3.42 -3.25 -11.48
CA VAL A 18 3.14 -2.86 -12.87
C VAL A 18 4.44 -2.71 -13.67
N LYS A 19 5.47 -2.07 -13.11
CA LYS A 19 6.78 -1.94 -13.75
C LYS A 19 7.45 -3.29 -14.00
N SER A 20 7.17 -4.27 -13.14
CA SER A 20 7.64 -5.65 -13.28
C SER A 20 6.77 -6.50 -14.19
N ASN A 21 5.79 -5.90 -14.89
CA ASN A 21 4.83 -6.57 -15.77
C ASN A 21 4.06 -7.72 -15.08
N ILE A 22 3.74 -7.55 -13.78
CA ILE A 22 2.92 -8.49 -13.01
C ILE A 22 1.45 -8.16 -13.27
N HIS A 23 0.73 -9.07 -13.90
CA HIS A 23 -0.71 -8.98 -14.19
C HIS A 23 -1.35 -10.38 -14.17
N PRO A 24 -2.62 -10.54 -13.85
CA PRO A 24 -3.51 -9.50 -13.33
C PRO A 24 -3.16 -9.10 -11.88
N ILE A 25 -3.35 -7.82 -11.56
CA ILE A 25 -3.20 -7.32 -10.19
C ILE A 25 -4.60 -7.09 -9.60
N ILE A 26 -4.93 -7.80 -8.53
CA ILE A 26 -6.15 -7.57 -7.77
C ILE A 26 -5.79 -6.61 -6.64
N THR A 27 -6.45 -5.44 -6.58
CA THR A 27 -6.22 -4.43 -5.57
C THR A 27 -7.44 -4.26 -4.68
N VAL A 28 -7.22 -3.95 -3.40
CA VAL A 28 -8.29 -3.53 -2.49
C VAL A 28 -8.02 -2.08 -2.10
N ALA A 29 -9.00 -1.21 -2.34
CA ALA A 29 -8.92 0.22 -2.05
C ALA A 29 -10.31 0.73 -1.63
N GLY A 30 -10.42 1.99 -1.24
CA GLY A 30 -11.69 2.61 -0.85
C GLY A 30 -11.89 3.95 -1.54
N ARG A 31 -12.05 5.04 -0.76
CA ARG A 31 -12.34 6.39 -1.28
C ARG A 31 -11.38 6.88 -2.36
N ALA A 32 -10.14 6.45 -2.32
CA ALA A 32 -9.12 6.83 -3.30
C ALA A 32 -8.91 5.77 -4.41
N SER A 33 -9.94 4.99 -4.76
CA SER A 33 -9.90 4.06 -5.89
C SER A 33 -9.49 4.76 -7.20
N SER A 34 -9.92 6.00 -7.40
CA SER A 34 -9.51 6.83 -8.55
C SER A 34 -8.01 7.12 -8.63
N HIS A 35 -7.29 7.08 -7.48
CA HIS A 35 -5.83 7.16 -7.47
C HIS A 35 -5.21 5.85 -7.96
N VAL A 36 -5.76 4.72 -7.52
CA VAL A 36 -5.30 3.37 -7.92
C VAL A 36 -5.54 3.14 -9.41
N GLU A 37 -6.68 3.60 -9.95
CA GLU A 37 -7.05 3.49 -11.37
C GLU A 37 -6.00 4.07 -12.32
N LYS A 38 -5.21 5.05 -11.87
CA LYS A 38 -4.15 5.66 -12.68
C LYS A 38 -2.97 4.74 -12.98
N PHE A 39 -2.85 3.62 -12.27
CA PHE A 39 -1.70 2.71 -12.33
C PHE A 39 -2.05 1.34 -12.89
N ILE A 40 -3.31 0.93 -12.86
CA ILE A 40 -3.73 -0.39 -13.33
C ILE A 40 -4.08 -0.41 -14.81
N ASP A 41 -4.02 -1.60 -15.39
CA ASP A 41 -4.42 -1.87 -16.78
C ASP A 41 -5.57 -2.88 -16.81
N ARG A 42 -6.78 -2.35 -17.01
CA ARG A 42 -8.00 -3.17 -17.09
C ARG A 42 -7.96 -4.20 -18.22
N SER A 43 -7.25 -3.91 -19.29
CA SER A 43 -7.11 -4.83 -20.43
C SER A 43 -6.28 -6.08 -20.09
N LYS A 44 -5.46 -5.98 -19.05
CA LYS A 44 -4.68 -7.09 -18.49
C LYS A 44 -5.36 -7.81 -17.31
N GLY A 45 -6.62 -7.49 -17.05
CA GLY A 45 -7.42 -8.10 -16.01
C GLY A 45 -7.22 -7.48 -14.62
N ASP A 46 -6.52 -6.34 -14.51
CA ASP A 46 -6.35 -5.65 -13.23
C ASP A 46 -7.68 -5.18 -12.67
N THR A 47 -7.88 -5.32 -11.35
CA THR A 47 -9.17 -5.08 -10.68
C THR A 47 -9.00 -4.32 -9.39
N ILE A 48 -10.00 -3.46 -9.07
CA ILE A 48 -10.12 -2.77 -7.78
C ILE A 48 -11.38 -3.24 -7.08
N ILE A 49 -11.25 -3.66 -5.82
CA ILE A 49 -12.34 -4.06 -4.95
C ILE A 49 -12.46 -3.02 -3.85
N ASP A 50 -13.68 -2.55 -3.58
CA ASP A 50 -13.93 -1.52 -2.57
C ASP A 50 -14.19 -2.17 -1.21
N TYR A 51 -13.27 -1.95 -0.25
CA TYR A 51 -13.39 -2.50 1.11
C TYR A 51 -14.56 -1.90 1.92
N ARG A 52 -15.08 -0.75 1.53
CA ARG A 52 -16.17 -0.06 2.23
C ARG A 52 -17.50 -0.82 2.15
N ASN A 53 -17.61 -1.76 1.22
CA ASN A 53 -18.78 -2.61 1.08
C ASN A 53 -18.85 -3.75 2.11
N GLY A 54 -17.86 -3.83 3.02
CA GLY A 54 -17.75 -4.85 4.07
C GLY A 54 -16.94 -6.07 3.66
N ASP A 55 -16.50 -6.82 4.66
CA ASP A 55 -15.56 -7.93 4.48
C ASP A 55 -16.11 -9.05 3.59
N GLU A 56 -17.38 -9.40 3.75
CA GLU A 56 -18.04 -10.43 2.89
C GLU A 56 -18.01 -10.02 1.41
N ALA A 57 -18.29 -8.74 1.11
CA ALA A 57 -18.24 -8.23 -0.25
C ALA A 57 -16.80 -8.20 -0.81
N VAL A 58 -15.81 -7.90 0.04
CA VAL A 58 -14.40 -7.96 -0.33
C VAL A 58 -14.01 -9.38 -0.68
N VAL A 59 -14.27 -10.35 0.18
CA VAL A 59 -13.93 -11.77 -0.05
C VAL A 59 -14.62 -12.30 -1.30
N LYS A 60 -15.90 -11.97 -1.50
CA LYS A 60 -16.64 -12.32 -2.71
C LYS A 60 -15.99 -11.74 -3.95
N GLY A 61 -15.69 -10.43 -3.95
CA GLY A 61 -15.05 -9.75 -5.07
C GLY A 61 -13.64 -10.29 -5.38
N LEU A 62 -12.88 -10.68 -4.34
CA LEU A 62 -11.59 -11.34 -4.50
C LEU A 62 -11.73 -12.69 -5.22
N LYS A 63 -12.70 -13.53 -4.81
CA LYS A 63 -12.96 -14.82 -5.45
C LYS A 63 -13.43 -14.67 -6.90
N GLU A 64 -14.28 -13.68 -7.16
CA GLU A 64 -14.75 -13.37 -8.52
C GLU A 64 -13.59 -12.90 -9.41
N ALA A 65 -12.73 -12.00 -8.92
CA ALA A 65 -11.56 -11.52 -9.65
C ALA A 65 -10.53 -12.61 -9.92
N LEU A 66 -10.39 -13.58 -9.01
CA LEU A 66 -9.53 -14.75 -9.21
C LEU A 66 -10.09 -15.71 -10.28
N ASN A 67 -11.41 -15.74 -10.48
CA ASN A 67 -12.06 -16.58 -11.48
C ASN A 67 -11.53 -18.03 -11.49
N GLY A 68 -11.40 -18.64 -10.31
CA GLY A 68 -10.89 -20.00 -10.13
C GLY A 68 -9.35 -20.12 -10.14
N ALA A 69 -8.61 -19.05 -10.42
CA ALA A 69 -7.16 -19.08 -10.29
C ALA A 69 -6.72 -19.06 -8.82
N LYS A 70 -5.53 -19.60 -8.55
CA LYS A 70 -4.92 -19.57 -7.22
C LYS A 70 -4.29 -18.23 -6.91
N LEU A 71 -4.59 -17.68 -5.75
CA LEU A 71 -3.87 -16.53 -5.23
C LEU A 71 -2.59 -16.97 -4.54
N MET A 72 -1.45 -16.85 -5.21
CA MET A 72 -0.15 -17.27 -4.68
C MET A 72 0.58 -16.18 -3.91
N HIS A 73 0.31 -14.89 -4.19
CA HIS A 73 1.04 -13.78 -3.58
C HIS A 73 0.09 -12.67 -3.15
N ALA A 74 0.22 -12.26 -1.88
CA ALA A 74 -0.48 -11.11 -1.34
C ALA A 74 0.52 -10.14 -0.66
N PHE A 75 0.27 -8.85 -0.85
CA PHE A 75 0.93 -7.77 -0.12
C PHE A 75 -0.12 -6.98 0.64
N ASP A 76 -0.04 -7.02 1.97
CA ASP A 76 -0.97 -6.31 2.85
C ASP A 76 -0.35 -5.01 3.37
N ALA A 77 -0.65 -3.90 2.71
CA ALA A 77 -0.20 -2.57 3.10
C ALA A 77 -1.04 -1.94 4.23
N VAL A 78 -1.96 -2.70 4.82
CA VAL A 78 -2.82 -2.29 5.94
C VAL A 78 -2.46 -3.08 7.20
N SER A 79 -2.47 -4.41 7.10
CA SER A 79 -2.14 -5.37 8.16
C SER A 79 -3.05 -5.27 9.41
N GLU A 80 -4.25 -4.74 9.23
CA GLU A 80 -5.28 -4.56 10.28
C GLU A 80 -6.68 -4.35 9.67
N LYS A 81 -7.69 -4.19 10.51
CA LYS A 81 -9.06 -3.82 10.10
C LYS A 81 -9.68 -4.82 9.08
N GLY A 82 -9.54 -6.11 9.34
CA GLY A 82 -10.11 -7.18 8.51
C GLY A 82 -9.26 -7.58 7.30
N SER A 83 -8.16 -6.88 6.98
CA SER A 83 -7.34 -7.22 5.81
C SER A 83 -6.71 -8.60 5.89
N VAL A 84 -6.23 -8.97 7.06
CA VAL A 84 -5.59 -10.28 7.34
C VAL A 84 -6.60 -11.41 7.14
N GLU A 85 -7.78 -11.28 7.75
CA GLU A 85 -8.86 -12.25 7.71
C GLU A 85 -9.42 -12.41 6.28
N ASN A 86 -9.52 -11.32 5.54
CA ASN A 86 -9.97 -11.35 4.15
C ASN A 86 -8.96 -12.04 3.24
N ILE A 87 -7.66 -11.79 3.42
CA ILE A 87 -6.60 -12.46 2.66
C ILE A 87 -6.56 -13.96 2.99
N ALA A 88 -6.67 -14.32 4.27
CA ALA A 88 -6.63 -15.72 4.71
C ALA A 88 -7.71 -16.60 4.08
N GLN A 89 -8.88 -16.01 3.71
CA GLN A 89 -9.99 -16.72 3.08
C GLN A 89 -9.79 -16.99 1.58
N VAL A 90 -8.81 -16.36 0.94
CA VAL A 90 -8.62 -16.44 -0.52
C VAL A 90 -7.21 -16.84 -0.94
N LEU A 91 -6.22 -16.72 -0.05
CA LEU A 91 -4.84 -17.10 -0.34
C LEU A 91 -4.73 -18.63 -0.47
N ASP A 92 -4.00 -19.11 -1.47
CA ASP A 92 -3.73 -20.53 -1.63
C ASP A 92 -2.88 -21.03 -0.44
N SER A 93 -3.09 -22.26 -0.03
CA SER A 93 -2.35 -22.90 1.09
C SER A 93 -0.83 -23.01 0.84
N GLN A 94 -0.38 -22.88 -0.39
CA GLN A 94 1.04 -22.82 -0.76
C GLN A 94 1.48 -21.40 -1.12
N GLY A 95 0.66 -20.41 -0.79
CA GLY A 95 0.92 -19.01 -1.10
C GLY A 95 1.85 -18.32 -0.11
N ALA A 96 2.11 -17.06 -0.41
CA ALA A 96 2.91 -16.17 0.43
C ALA A 96 2.19 -14.84 0.64
N VAL A 97 2.28 -14.29 1.85
CA VAL A 97 1.80 -12.95 2.14
C VAL A 97 2.85 -12.15 2.90
N THR A 98 3.01 -10.89 2.51
CA THR A 98 3.88 -9.93 3.19
C THR A 98 3.05 -8.86 3.87
N PHE A 99 3.29 -8.66 5.16
CA PHE A 99 2.68 -7.65 6.01
C PHE A 99 3.63 -6.48 6.25
N VAL A 100 3.08 -5.34 6.67
CA VAL A 100 3.85 -4.11 6.90
C VAL A 100 3.82 -3.63 8.35
N LEU A 101 3.07 -4.31 9.23
CA LEU A 101 2.93 -3.92 10.63
C LEU A 101 3.65 -4.93 11.52
N PRO A 102 4.86 -4.65 12.00
CA PRO A 102 5.61 -5.58 12.84
C PRO A 102 5.00 -5.72 14.25
N GLY A 103 5.36 -6.80 14.94
CA GLY A 103 4.95 -7.04 16.32
C GLY A 103 3.55 -7.62 16.50
N LYS A 104 2.89 -8.03 15.40
CA LYS A 104 1.63 -8.75 15.42
C LYS A 104 1.82 -10.22 15.10
N GLU A 105 0.99 -11.06 15.69
CA GLU A 105 0.80 -12.45 15.27
C GLU A 105 -0.32 -12.51 14.24
N TYR A 106 -0.02 -12.97 13.05
CA TYR A 106 -0.98 -13.09 11.96
C TYR A 106 -1.58 -14.49 11.94
N LYS A 107 -2.87 -14.61 12.28
CA LYS A 107 -3.60 -15.87 12.42
C LYS A 107 -4.51 -16.14 11.23
N GLY A 108 -5.01 -17.38 11.16
CA GLY A 108 -5.98 -17.78 10.14
C GLY A 108 -5.38 -18.37 8.88
N PHE A 109 -4.05 -18.47 8.80
CA PHE A 109 -3.35 -19.10 7.67
C PHE A 109 -2.91 -20.52 8.02
N PRO A 110 -2.93 -21.49 7.07
CA PRO A 110 -2.28 -22.77 7.22
C PRO A 110 -0.76 -22.63 7.47
N GLU A 111 -0.15 -23.59 8.17
CA GLU A 111 1.29 -23.60 8.44
C GLU A 111 2.15 -23.61 7.16
N SER A 112 1.60 -24.09 6.06
CA SER A 112 2.26 -24.14 4.75
C SER A 112 2.36 -22.78 4.05
N VAL A 113 1.62 -21.76 4.50
CA VAL A 113 1.69 -20.41 3.97
C VAL A 113 2.93 -19.69 4.45
N ASN A 114 3.67 -19.09 3.54
CA ASN A 114 4.83 -18.28 3.90
C ASN A 114 4.37 -16.87 4.36
N LEU A 115 4.48 -16.62 5.67
CA LEU A 115 4.18 -15.32 6.27
C LEU A 115 5.47 -14.52 6.45
N THR A 116 5.52 -13.32 5.89
CA THR A 116 6.63 -12.40 6.06
C THR A 116 6.15 -11.05 6.56
N CYS A 117 6.98 -10.35 7.32
CA CYS A 117 6.74 -8.96 7.68
C CYS A 117 7.93 -8.12 7.23
N THR A 118 7.68 -7.08 6.46
CA THR A 118 8.76 -6.20 5.97
C THR A 118 9.12 -5.15 7.02
N ASN A 119 10.40 -4.87 7.13
CA ASN A 119 10.95 -3.83 8.01
C ASN A 119 11.88 -2.93 7.18
N VAL A 120 11.53 -1.66 7.04
CA VAL A 120 12.35 -0.71 6.28
C VAL A 120 13.74 -0.52 6.89
N GLY A 121 13.91 -0.74 8.19
CA GLY A 121 15.20 -0.66 8.88
C GLY A 121 16.25 -1.65 8.37
N ASP A 122 15.84 -2.73 7.73
CA ASP A 122 16.74 -3.76 7.22
C ASP A 122 17.66 -3.26 6.10
N VAL A 123 17.26 -2.19 5.39
CA VAL A 123 18.12 -1.54 4.38
C VAL A 123 19.36 -0.85 5.00
N HIS A 124 19.37 -0.65 6.30
CA HIS A 124 20.54 -0.14 7.04
C HIS A 124 21.40 -1.24 7.65
N ASN A 125 20.93 -2.49 7.59
CA ASN A 125 21.55 -3.67 8.21
C ASN A 125 21.82 -4.77 7.19
N SER A 126 20.98 -5.80 7.19
CA SER A 126 21.17 -7.03 6.39
C SER A 126 20.90 -6.83 4.89
N LEU A 127 20.14 -5.81 4.51
CA LEU A 127 19.71 -5.55 3.13
C LEU A 127 20.29 -4.24 2.55
N LYS A 128 21.53 -3.87 2.93
CA LYS A 128 22.18 -2.61 2.49
C LYS A 128 22.28 -2.52 0.97
N ASP A 129 22.78 -3.56 0.32
CA ASP A 129 22.97 -3.58 -1.13
C ASP A 129 21.64 -3.54 -1.86
N PHE A 130 20.64 -4.27 -1.36
CA PHE A 130 19.26 -4.19 -1.86
C PHE A 130 18.72 -2.77 -1.75
N GLY A 131 18.84 -2.14 -0.58
CA GLY A 131 18.41 -0.76 -0.34
C GLY A 131 19.11 0.23 -1.28
N TYR A 132 20.42 0.10 -1.46
CA TYR A 132 21.20 0.95 -2.36
C TYR A 132 20.73 0.86 -3.82
N VAL A 133 20.65 -0.37 -4.35
CA VAL A 133 20.25 -0.60 -5.75
C VAL A 133 18.82 -0.10 -5.99
N HIS A 134 17.88 -0.42 -5.07
CA HIS A 134 16.48 -0.02 -5.25
C HIS A 134 16.28 1.49 -5.10
N SER A 135 16.99 2.16 -4.18
CA SER A 135 16.93 3.62 -4.07
C SER A 135 17.37 4.30 -5.36
N ARG A 136 18.45 3.84 -5.99
CA ARG A 136 18.89 4.36 -7.31
C ARG A 136 17.89 4.07 -8.41
N SER A 137 17.28 2.89 -8.43
CA SER A 137 16.24 2.53 -9.39
C SER A 137 14.99 3.42 -9.24
N LEU A 138 14.58 3.72 -8.00
CA LEU A 138 13.46 4.62 -7.74
C LEU A 138 13.78 6.07 -8.14
N THR A 139 15.01 6.55 -7.87
CA THR A 139 15.46 7.87 -8.35
C THR A 139 15.30 7.98 -9.87
N ARG A 140 15.83 7.00 -10.59
CA ARG A 140 15.67 6.92 -12.04
C ARG A 140 14.20 6.83 -12.46
N GLY A 141 13.40 6.09 -11.72
CA GLY A 141 11.96 5.97 -11.97
C GLY A 141 11.21 7.29 -11.84
N LEU A 142 11.60 8.14 -10.89
CA LEU A 142 11.07 9.50 -10.74
C LEU A 142 11.49 10.39 -11.92
N GLU A 143 12.75 10.33 -12.34
CA GLU A 143 13.29 11.09 -13.47
C GLU A 143 12.64 10.69 -14.80
N GLU A 144 12.46 9.39 -15.03
CA GLU A 144 11.82 8.84 -16.23
C GLU A 144 10.28 8.89 -16.18
N GLY A 145 9.69 9.22 -15.02
CA GLY A 145 8.24 9.41 -14.84
C GLY A 145 7.41 8.13 -14.72
N TRP A 146 8.02 6.94 -14.66
CA TRP A 146 7.28 5.69 -14.43
C TRP A 146 6.99 5.44 -12.95
N PHE A 147 7.76 6.03 -12.05
CA PHE A 147 7.49 6.02 -10.61
C PHE A 147 7.03 7.41 -10.18
N LYS A 148 5.92 7.49 -9.47
CA LYS A 148 5.30 8.75 -9.05
C LYS A 148 5.17 8.80 -7.54
N ALA A 149 5.58 9.91 -6.95
CA ALA A 149 5.33 10.17 -5.54
C ALA A 149 3.83 10.24 -5.24
N GLN A 150 3.47 9.95 -3.99
CA GLN A 150 2.11 10.15 -3.50
C GLN A 150 1.73 11.63 -3.64
N PRO A 151 0.50 11.96 -4.04
CA PRO A 151 0.03 13.34 -4.06
C PRO A 151 0.28 14.05 -2.73
N GLN A 152 0.67 15.31 -2.79
CA GLN A 152 1.04 16.10 -1.63
C GLN A 152 -0.03 17.16 -1.34
N GLU A 153 -0.26 17.43 -0.07
CA GLU A 153 -1.10 18.52 0.42
C GLU A 153 -0.34 19.29 1.50
N VAL A 154 -0.14 20.57 1.29
CA VAL A 154 0.52 21.45 2.26
C VAL A 154 -0.50 21.85 3.32
N VAL A 155 -0.25 21.47 4.57
CA VAL A 155 -1.06 21.91 5.71
C VAL A 155 -0.55 23.30 6.13
N PRO A 156 -1.44 24.32 6.18
CA PRO A 156 -1.01 25.68 6.52
C PRO A 156 -0.48 25.81 7.96
N GLY A 157 0.35 26.83 8.21
CA GLY A 157 0.86 27.17 9.53
C GLY A 157 2.18 26.48 9.92
N GLY A 158 2.85 25.85 8.97
CA GLY A 158 4.15 25.23 9.22
C GLY A 158 4.06 24.17 10.32
N LEU A 159 4.94 24.22 11.32
CA LEU A 159 4.94 23.26 12.43
C LEU A 159 3.69 23.37 13.32
N GLU A 160 3.03 24.52 13.41
CA GLU A 160 1.77 24.66 14.14
C GLU A 160 0.62 23.87 13.50
N GLY A 161 0.70 23.62 12.19
CA GLY A 161 -0.25 22.80 11.46
C GLY A 161 -0.20 21.29 11.77
N VAL A 162 0.87 20.80 12.43
CA VAL A 162 1.08 19.36 12.68
C VAL A 162 -0.06 18.74 13.47
N ALA A 163 -0.51 19.38 14.56
CA ALA A 163 -1.62 18.88 15.37
C ALA A 163 -2.91 18.71 14.55
N LYS A 164 -3.20 19.65 13.66
CA LYS A 164 -4.34 19.57 12.74
C LYS A 164 -4.20 18.41 11.74
N GLY A 165 -3.00 18.27 11.16
CA GLY A 165 -2.70 17.16 10.25
C GLY A 165 -2.89 15.79 10.91
N LEU A 166 -2.42 15.63 12.15
CA LEU A 166 -2.58 14.39 12.92
C LEU A 166 -4.06 14.11 13.25
N SER A 167 -4.84 15.15 13.63
CA SER A 167 -6.28 15.01 13.84
C SER A 167 -6.99 14.53 12.58
N ASN A 168 -6.71 15.12 11.42
CA ASN A 168 -7.30 14.71 10.15
C ASN A 168 -6.99 13.25 9.80
N LEU A 169 -5.75 12.79 10.08
CA LEU A 169 -5.36 11.38 9.89
C LEU A 169 -6.15 10.46 10.83
N LYS A 170 -6.25 10.83 12.12
CA LYS A 170 -7.01 10.07 13.14
C LYS A 170 -8.50 9.97 12.77
N ASP A 171 -9.08 11.05 12.29
CA ASP A 171 -10.49 11.15 11.91
C ASP A 171 -10.76 10.49 10.53
N GLY A 172 -9.72 9.95 9.89
CA GLY A 172 -9.81 9.26 8.62
C GLY A 172 -10.27 10.15 7.46
N THR A 173 -10.10 11.47 7.53
CA THR A 173 -10.50 12.39 6.46
C THR A 173 -9.50 12.44 5.31
N VAL A 174 -8.27 11.97 5.53
CA VAL A 174 -7.18 11.94 4.55
C VAL A 174 -7.27 10.69 3.67
N SER A 175 -7.08 10.84 2.36
CA SER A 175 -7.11 9.71 1.44
C SER A 175 -6.17 9.94 0.26
N ALA A 176 -5.23 9.01 0.05
CA ALA A 176 -4.23 9.00 -1.02
C ALA A 176 -3.40 10.29 -1.17
N VAL A 177 -3.20 11.03 -0.08
CA VAL A 177 -2.31 12.20 -0.04
C VAL A 177 -1.29 12.06 1.08
N LYS A 178 -0.17 12.78 0.93
CA LYS A 178 0.86 12.97 1.94
C LYS A 178 0.81 14.40 2.44
N TYR A 179 0.54 14.59 3.73
CA TYR A 179 0.62 15.92 4.33
C TYR A 179 2.07 16.38 4.42
N ILE A 180 2.28 17.63 4.04
CA ILE A 180 3.57 18.33 4.12
C ILE A 180 3.40 19.59 4.96
N PHE A 181 4.37 19.85 5.80
CA PHE A 181 4.46 21.06 6.63
C PHE A 181 5.70 21.83 6.20
N LYS A 182 5.51 23.02 5.65
CA LYS A 182 6.62 23.91 5.31
C LYS A 182 7.10 24.60 6.56
N VAL A 183 8.30 24.26 7.01
CA VAL A 183 8.87 24.80 8.24
C VAL A 183 8.99 26.32 8.18
N GLU A 184 9.29 26.87 7.03
CA GLU A 184 9.36 28.29 6.74
C GLU A 184 8.05 29.07 6.99
N ASP A 185 6.89 28.38 6.88
CA ASP A 185 5.57 28.96 7.11
C ASP A 185 5.21 29.01 8.61
N THR A 186 6.11 28.54 9.49
CA THR A 186 5.87 28.56 10.94
C THR A 186 6.00 29.99 11.48
N PRO A 187 5.01 30.52 12.23
CA PRO A 187 5.12 31.84 12.84
C PRO A 187 6.39 31.97 13.68
N GLY A 188 7.19 33.01 13.40
CA GLY A 188 8.49 33.24 14.07
C GLY A 188 9.66 32.39 13.57
N ALA A 189 9.50 31.57 12.53
CA ALA A 189 10.61 30.86 11.93
C ALA A 189 11.58 31.84 11.25
N GLY A 190 12.87 31.74 11.58
CA GLY A 190 13.93 32.59 10.99
C GLY A 190 14.11 33.97 11.66
N GLN A 191 13.53 34.20 12.82
CA GLN A 191 13.78 35.38 13.64
C GLN A 191 14.90 35.13 14.66
#